data_7b58f2d0a15a6d6177d3482b7abde2a7
#
_entry.id   7b58f2d0a15a6d6177d3482b7abde2a7
#
_cell.length_a   1.000
_cell.length_b   1.000
_cell.length_c   1.000
_cell.angle_alpha   90.00
_cell.angle_beta   90.00
_cell.angle_gamma   90.00
#
_symmetry.space_group_name_H-M   'P 1'
#
loop_
_entity.id
_entity.type
_entity.pdbx_description
1 polymer ?
#
loop_
_entity_poly.entity_id
_entity_poly.type
_entity_poly.pdbx_seq_one_letter_code
_entity_poly.pdbx_strand_id
1 'polypeptide(L)'
;MNSKMRTGRAMILLMIILFLSNNICAQDAYIHRLGIEGRAGYIFPTSSFLRGENDMRKIMRSACSAHLKYSFRLPPGTVADRVYGSSYQGIGLGYFDFGNRREMGTPVALYAFQGARIAGITPRLSLNYEWGFGASFGWKPYDYLSNPNNTVMGSKVNAYLSAGIHLNWILSPRFDLNIGATAVHFSNGNTRYPNTGLNTIDFKIGVAYNFNRDIDKTLQPLQQIPVPAFPRHVSYDLMLFGSWRRKAVDVPGGQVPAPGKYGVAGFCFAPMYNFGYKFRAGVSLDGVYDASANIYTKDYATQLDGASEEEAFGTPPLRKQLSLGVSARGEWVMPYFTVGIGFGANILHGGGDLQSFYQILALKIDMTRDTFLHVGYNLKD
;
A
#
# COMPACT_ATOMS: atom_id res chain seq x y z
N MET A 1 -31.13 -6.28 14.37
CA MET A 1 -29.80 -6.21 13.75
C MET A 1 -29.71 -5.29 12.51
N ASN A 2 -30.85 -4.93 11.88
CA ASN A 2 -30.87 -4.11 10.64
C ASN A 2 -30.78 -2.57 10.81
N SER A 3 -31.01 -2.01 12.02
CA SER A 3 -31.00 -0.54 12.19
C SER A 3 -29.59 0.04 12.34
N LYS A 4 -28.69 -0.62 13.05
CA LYS A 4 -27.28 -0.19 13.22
C LYS A 4 -26.47 -0.21 11.92
N MET A 5 -26.84 -1.07 10.98
CA MET A 5 -26.18 -1.17 9.67
C MET A 5 -26.65 -0.06 8.70
N ARG A 6 -27.88 0.44 8.84
CA ARG A 6 -28.40 1.58 8.07
C ARG A 6 -27.82 2.91 8.54
N THR A 7 -27.64 3.10 9.85
CA THR A 7 -26.99 4.30 10.41
C THR A 7 -25.53 4.42 10.03
N GLY A 8 -24.77 3.31 10.00
CA GLY A 8 -23.36 3.34 9.55
C GLY A 8 -23.21 3.72 8.07
N ARG A 9 -24.10 3.24 7.19
CA ARG A 9 -24.10 3.60 5.75
C ARG A 9 -24.50 5.05 5.53
N ALA A 10 -25.45 5.56 6.29
CA ALA A 10 -25.86 6.98 6.20
C ALA A 10 -24.75 7.92 6.69
N MET A 11 -24.00 7.53 7.73
CA MET A 11 -22.89 8.32 8.27
C MET A 11 -21.70 8.38 7.32
N ILE A 12 -21.38 7.28 6.62
CA ILE A 12 -20.34 7.25 5.59
C ILE A 12 -20.74 8.12 4.39
N LEU A 13 -22.00 8.03 3.97
CA LEU A 13 -22.53 8.88 2.88
C LEU A 13 -22.54 10.36 3.27
N LEU A 14 -22.88 10.68 4.51
CA LEU A 14 -22.86 12.05 5.05
C LEU A 14 -21.43 12.59 5.17
N MET A 15 -20.46 11.78 5.57
CA MET A 15 -19.04 12.18 5.55
C MET A 15 -18.54 12.44 4.13
N ILE A 16 -18.92 11.63 3.17
CA ILE A 16 -18.57 11.84 1.75
C ILE A 16 -19.21 13.13 1.23
N ILE A 17 -20.46 13.40 1.57
CA ILE A 17 -21.19 14.64 1.18
C ILE A 17 -20.57 15.87 1.88
N LEU A 18 -20.21 15.78 3.16
CA LEU A 18 -19.56 16.87 3.91
C LEU A 18 -18.12 17.14 3.41
N PHE A 19 -17.41 16.11 2.94
CA PHE A 19 -16.11 16.30 2.28
C PHE A 19 -16.23 16.99 0.92
N LEU A 20 -17.35 16.82 0.22
CA LEU A 20 -17.61 17.42 -1.08
C LEU A 20 -18.16 18.86 -0.97
N SER A 21 -18.72 19.28 0.17
CA SER A 21 -19.42 20.56 0.33
C SER A 21 -18.56 21.72 0.85
N ASN A 22 -17.31 21.51 1.27
CA ASN A 22 -16.49 22.54 1.93
C ASN A 22 -15.58 23.38 1.01
N ASN A 23 -15.81 23.41 -0.31
CA ASN A 23 -14.96 24.15 -1.23
C ASN A 23 -15.73 25.03 -2.22
N ILE A 24 -16.55 25.95 -1.70
CA ILE A 24 -17.10 27.04 -2.53
C ILE A 24 -16.62 28.37 -1.96
N CYS A 25 -15.38 28.71 -2.25
CA CYS A 25 -14.85 30.06 -2.24
C CYS A 25 -13.82 30.20 -3.36
N ALA A 26 -13.84 31.31 -4.07
CA ALA A 26 -13.08 31.59 -5.29
C ALA A 26 -11.56 31.60 -5.06
N GLN A 27 -10.96 30.43 -4.87
CA GLN A 27 -9.56 30.14 -5.04
C GLN A 27 -9.40 29.31 -6.30
N ASP A 28 -8.22 29.34 -6.94
CA ASP A 28 -7.91 28.52 -8.12
C ASP A 28 -8.46 27.09 -7.94
N ALA A 29 -9.48 26.74 -8.74
CA ALA A 29 -10.25 25.53 -8.50
C ALA A 29 -9.46 24.27 -8.86
N TYR A 30 -9.46 23.26 -7.99
CA TYR A 30 -8.98 21.94 -8.33
C TYR A 30 -9.69 21.38 -9.55
N ILE A 31 -8.96 20.68 -10.41
CA ILE A 31 -9.56 19.95 -11.54
C ILE A 31 -10.04 18.61 -11.05
N HIS A 32 -11.35 18.41 -11.00
CA HIS A 32 -11.96 17.13 -10.65
C HIS A 32 -12.01 16.21 -11.87
N ARG A 33 -11.73 14.92 -11.68
CA ARG A 33 -11.62 13.93 -12.76
C ARG A 33 -12.37 12.65 -12.39
N LEU A 34 -13.10 12.11 -13.35
CA LEU A 34 -13.69 10.77 -13.27
C LEU A 34 -13.13 9.94 -14.41
N GLY A 35 -12.53 8.80 -14.09
CA GLY A 35 -11.87 7.94 -15.06
C GLY A 35 -12.40 6.51 -15.02
N ILE A 36 -12.42 5.89 -16.19
CA ILE A 36 -12.58 4.45 -16.34
C ILE A 36 -11.31 3.90 -16.97
N GLU A 37 -10.85 2.73 -16.52
CA GLU A 37 -9.61 2.12 -16.98
C GLU A 37 -9.78 0.59 -17.05
N GLY A 38 -9.41 -0.01 -18.17
CA GLY A 38 -9.29 -1.45 -18.35
C GLY A 38 -7.82 -1.85 -18.31
N ARG A 39 -7.55 -3.02 -17.75
CA ARG A 39 -6.21 -3.62 -17.73
C ARG A 39 -6.25 -5.06 -18.18
N ALA A 40 -5.22 -5.47 -18.91
CA ALA A 40 -4.95 -6.86 -19.24
C ALA A 40 -3.48 -7.15 -18.94
N GLY A 41 -3.21 -8.21 -18.21
CA GLY A 41 -1.89 -8.44 -17.65
C GLY A 41 -1.45 -9.89 -17.58
N TYR A 42 -0.17 -10.03 -17.26
CA TYR A 42 0.50 -11.30 -17.03
C TYR A 42 0.71 -11.52 -15.54
N ILE A 43 0.30 -12.69 -15.05
CA ILE A 43 0.53 -13.17 -13.69
C ILE A 43 1.89 -13.84 -13.65
N PHE A 44 2.78 -13.42 -12.73
CA PHE A 44 4.02 -14.12 -12.46
C PHE A 44 3.74 -15.40 -11.63
N PRO A 45 3.99 -16.60 -12.16
CA PRO A 45 3.65 -17.86 -11.49
C PRO A 45 4.70 -18.20 -10.42
N THR A 46 4.72 -17.45 -9.33
CA THR A 46 5.72 -17.56 -8.24
C THR A 46 5.46 -18.72 -7.27
N SER A 47 4.22 -19.24 -7.20
CA SER A 47 3.85 -20.36 -6.35
C SER A 47 3.51 -21.62 -7.15
N SER A 48 3.52 -22.79 -6.52
CA SER A 48 3.09 -24.05 -7.12
C SER A 48 1.64 -24.00 -7.61
N PHE A 49 0.75 -23.39 -6.84
CA PHE A 49 -0.63 -23.14 -7.21
C PHE A 49 -0.74 -22.39 -8.54
N LEU A 50 0.00 -21.29 -8.71
CA LEU A 50 0.00 -20.52 -9.96
C LEU A 50 0.66 -21.27 -11.12
N ARG A 51 1.55 -22.24 -10.83
CA ARG A 51 2.21 -23.10 -11.81
C ARG A 51 1.38 -24.31 -12.23
N GLY A 52 0.17 -24.48 -11.70
CA GLY A 52 -0.75 -25.52 -12.15
C GLY A 52 -1.18 -26.51 -11.07
N GLU A 53 -0.66 -26.42 -9.83
CA GLU A 53 -1.17 -27.19 -8.70
C GLU A 53 -2.48 -26.56 -8.18
N ASN A 54 -3.48 -26.47 -9.05
CA ASN A 54 -4.82 -25.94 -8.81
C ASN A 54 -5.87 -26.89 -9.42
N ASP A 55 -7.13 -26.72 -9.07
CA ASP A 55 -8.23 -27.56 -9.54
C ASP A 55 -8.33 -27.63 -11.08
N MET A 56 -7.94 -26.56 -11.78
CA MET A 56 -7.95 -26.52 -13.24
C MET A 56 -6.75 -27.23 -13.87
N ARG A 57 -5.72 -27.57 -13.09
CA ARG A 57 -4.44 -28.14 -13.56
C ARG A 57 -3.79 -27.32 -14.68
N LYS A 58 -3.91 -25.97 -14.59
CA LYS A 58 -3.42 -25.02 -15.58
C LYS A 58 -2.59 -23.94 -14.96
N ILE A 59 -1.54 -23.52 -15.65
CA ILE A 59 -0.73 -22.36 -15.26
C ILE A 59 -1.60 -21.12 -15.40
N MET A 60 -1.66 -20.32 -14.33
CA MET A 60 -2.37 -19.04 -14.32
C MET A 60 -1.42 -17.94 -14.82
N ARG A 61 -1.69 -17.39 -15.99
CA ARG A 61 -0.83 -16.38 -16.63
C ARG A 61 -1.53 -15.07 -16.97
N SER A 62 -2.85 -15.07 -17.02
CA SER A 62 -3.62 -13.89 -17.46
C SER A 62 -4.45 -13.30 -16.34
N ALA A 63 -4.42 -11.99 -16.24
CA ALA A 63 -5.27 -11.19 -15.37
C ALA A 63 -6.00 -10.14 -16.21
N CYS A 64 -7.25 -9.87 -15.85
CA CYS A 64 -8.00 -8.74 -16.37
C CYS A 64 -8.58 -7.94 -15.22
N SER A 65 -8.65 -6.62 -15.36
CA SER A 65 -9.32 -5.78 -14.38
C SER A 65 -9.97 -4.55 -15.01
N ALA A 66 -11.00 -4.05 -14.32
CA ALA A 66 -11.69 -2.82 -14.66
C ALA A 66 -11.69 -1.88 -13.45
N HIS A 67 -11.43 -0.60 -13.68
CA HIS A 67 -11.29 0.37 -12.61
C HIS A 67 -12.18 1.59 -12.85
N LEU A 68 -12.82 2.06 -11.78
CA LEU A 68 -13.46 3.36 -11.69
C LEU A 68 -12.63 4.24 -10.77
N LYS A 69 -12.24 5.43 -11.23
CA LYS A 69 -11.28 6.30 -10.52
C LYS A 69 -11.84 7.71 -10.42
N TYR A 70 -11.93 8.23 -9.21
CA TYR A 70 -12.16 9.65 -8.97
C TYR A 70 -10.88 10.28 -8.47
N SER A 71 -10.49 11.42 -9.05
CA SER A 71 -9.32 12.17 -8.60
C SER A 71 -9.54 13.68 -8.72
N PHE A 72 -8.70 14.41 -8.00
CA PHE A 72 -8.54 15.83 -8.17
C PHE A 72 -7.07 16.17 -8.42
N ARG A 73 -6.84 17.14 -9.26
CA ARG A 73 -5.54 17.69 -9.60
C ARG A 73 -5.39 19.07 -9.00
N LEU A 74 -4.17 19.43 -8.61
CA LEU A 74 -3.83 20.78 -8.17
C LEU A 74 -4.19 21.82 -9.24
N PRO A 75 -4.58 23.05 -8.84
CA PRO A 75 -4.91 24.11 -9.75
C PRO A 75 -3.74 24.38 -10.73
N PRO A 76 -4.00 24.40 -12.04
CA PRO A 76 -2.95 24.63 -13.03
C PRO A 76 -2.40 26.06 -12.93
N GLY A 77 -1.11 26.22 -13.23
CA GLY A 77 -0.45 27.52 -13.18
C GLY A 77 -0.03 27.98 -11.78
N THR A 78 -0.18 27.14 -10.75
CA THR A 78 0.27 27.43 -9.38
C THR A 78 1.69 26.91 -9.12
N VAL A 79 2.33 27.45 -8.06
CA VAL A 79 3.64 26.95 -7.58
C VAL A 79 3.59 25.46 -7.27
N ALA A 80 2.51 25.01 -6.61
CA ALA A 80 2.33 23.60 -6.29
C ALA A 80 2.18 22.72 -7.54
N ASP A 81 1.44 23.18 -8.56
CA ASP A 81 1.34 22.49 -9.86
C ASP A 81 2.71 22.31 -10.52
N ARG A 82 3.56 23.36 -10.51
CA ARG A 82 4.93 23.27 -11.02
C ARG A 82 5.81 22.36 -10.17
N VAL A 83 5.82 22.57 -8.85
CA VAL A 83 6.68 21.82 -7.93
C VAL A 83 6.40 20.33 -8.02
N TYR A 84 5.13 19.94 -7.98
CA TYR A 84 4.72 18.54 -7.92
C TYR A 84 4.37 17.92 -9.28
N GLY A 85 4.69 18.62 -10.40
CA GLY A 85 4.55 18.06 -11.74
C GLY A 85 3.10 17.79 -12.13
N SER A 86 2.20 18.72 -11.86
CA SER A 86 0.76 18.57 -12.12
C SER A 86 0.16 17.34 -11.46
N SER A 87 0.52 17.13 -10.19
CA SER A 87 0.08 15.97 -9.44
C SER A 87 -1.44 15.89 -9.29
N TYR A 88 -1.94 14.67 -9.29
CA TYR A 88 -3.34 14.34 -9.03
C TYR A 88 -3.41 13.19 -8.03
N GLN A 89 -4.42 13.19 -7.20
CA GLN A 89 -4.67 12.17 -6.19
C GLN A 89 -6.15 11.86 -6.09
N GLY A 90 -6.48 10.67 -5.62
CA GLY A 90 -7.87 10.26 -5.53
C GLY A 90 -8.07 8.85 -4.99
N ILE A 91 -9.27 8.34 -5.22
CA ILE A 91 -9.70 7.01 -4.84
C ILE A 91 -10.12 6.22 -6.07
N GLY A 92 -9.83 4.92 -6.05
CA GLY A 92 -10.18 3.99 -7.11
C GLY A 92 -10.88 2.75 -6.57
N LEU A 93 -11.79 2.22 -7.38
CA LEU A 93 -12.42 0.92 -7.20
C LEU A 93 -12.01 0.05 -8.37
N GLY A 94 -11.35 -1.09 -8.09
CA GLY A 94 -10.90 -2.03 -9.11
C GLY A 94 -11.56 -3.39 -8.93
N TYR A 95 -12.08 -3.97 -9.99
CA TYR A 95 -12.58 -5.34 -10.06
C TYR A 95 -11.56 -6.21 -10.81
N PHE A 96 -11.23 -7.38 -10.28
CA PHE A 96 -10.19 -8.25 -10.83
C PHE A 96 -10.72 -9.65 -11.15
N ASP A 97 -10.25 -10.19 -12.28
CA ASP A 97 -10.46 -11.57 -12.68
C ASP A 97 -9.12 -12.21 -13.06
N PHE A 98 -8.75 -13.26 -12.36
CA PHE A 98 -7.51 -14.02 -12.54
C PHE A 98 -7.75 -15.36 -13.29
N GLY A 99 -8.93 -15.54 -13.88
CA GLY A 99 -9.28 -16.75 -14.63
C GLY A 99 -9.61 -17.98 -13.77
N ASN A 100 -9.49 -17.89 -12.44
CA ASN A 100 -9.83 -18.98 -11.50
C ASN A 100 -10.73 -18.48 -10.37
N ARG A 101 -11.98 -18.19 -10.69
CA ARG A 101 -12.96 -17.69 -9.73
C ARG A 101 -13.30 -18.70 -8.63
N ARG A 102 -13.12 -20.00 -8.91
CA ARG A 102 -13.45 -21.06 -7.96
C ARG A 102 -12.52 -21.04 -6.77
N GLU A 103 -11.21 -20.90 -6.98
CA GLU A 103 -10.18 -20.96 -5.92
C GLU A 103 -9.68 -19.57 -5.50
N MET A 104 -9.69 -18.57 -6.41
CA MET A 104 -9.22 -17.20 -6.12
C MET A 104 -10.34 -16.24 -5.72
N GLY A 105 -11.57 -16.49 -6.15
CA GLY A 105 -12.68 -15.55 -6.02
C GLY A 105 -12.68 -14.49 -7.12
N THR A 106 -13.38 -13.39 -6.86
CA THR A 106 -13.46 -12.20 -7.71
C THR A 106 -13.15 -10.96 -6.91
N PRO A 107 -11.87 -10.65 -6.71
CA PRO A 107 -11.48 -9.57 -5.81
C PRO A 107 -11.88 -8.19 -6.31
N VAL A 108 -12.25 -7.34 -5.35
CA VAL A 108 -12.49 -5.91 -5.56
C VAL A 108 -11.53 -5.15 -4.65
N ALA A 109 -10.80 -4.19 -5.19
CA ALA A 109 -9.91 -3.33 -4.42
C ALA A 109 -10.49 -1.92 -4.29
N LEU A 110 -10.48 -1.38 -3.08
CA LEU A 110 -10.65 0.04 -2.80
C LEU A 110 -9.29 0.61 -2.43
N TYR A 111 -8.84 1.62 -3.18
CA TYR A 111 -7.48 2.14 -3.03
C TYR A 111 -7.40 3.66 -3.20
N ALA A 112 -6.47 4.28 -2.47
CA ALA A 112 -5.99 5.61 -2.76
C ALA A 112 -4.93 5.53 -3.86
N PHE A 113 -4.82 6.55 -4.69
CA PHE A 113 -3.78 6.64 -5.70
C PHE A 113 -3.31 8.08 -5.88
N GLN A 114 -2.10 8.21 -6.34
CA GLN A 114 -1.49 9.48 -6.70
C GLN A 114 -0.61 9.30 -7.92
N GLY A 115 -0.59 10.31 -8.77
CA GLY A 115 0.29 10.37 -9.92
C GLY A 115 0.73 11.80 -10.23
N ALA A 116 1.77 11.91 -11.04
CA ALA A 116 2.24 13.21 -11.52
C ALA A 116 2.99 13.05 -12.84
N ARG A 117 3.22 14.17 -13.51
CA ARG A 117 4.00 14.24 -14.74
C ARG A 117 5.48 14.03 -14.43
N ILE A 118 6.08 13.08 -15.14
CA ILE A 118 7.53 12.88 -15.18
C ILE A 118 8.13 13.84 -16.23
N ALA A 119 7.54 13.84 -17.44
CA ALA A 119 8.03 14.65 -18.57
C ALA A 119 6.88 15.07 -19.49
N GLY A 120 6.94 16.28 -20.00
CA GLY A 120 6.11 16.74 -21.13
C GLY A 120 6.79 16.34 -22.45
N ILE A 121 6.06 15.64 -23.31
CA ILE A 121 6.53 15.26 -24.65
C ILE A 121 6.06 16.33 -25.65
N THR A 122 4.79 16.71 -25.55
CA THR A 122 4.21 17.85 -26.25
C THR A 122 3.30 18.62 -25.27
N PRO A 123 2.76 19.77 -25.63
CA PRO A 123 1.80 20.47 -24.76
C PRO A 123 0.60 19.60 -24.35
N ARG A 124 0.20 18.64 -25.20
CA ARG A 124 -0.95 17.75 -24.97
C ARG A 124 -0.58 16.33 -24.59
N LEU A 125 0.69 15.93 -24.68
CA LEU A 125 1.16 14.58 -24.41
C LEU A 125 2.23 14.59 -23.31
N SER A 126 2.02 13.83 -22.26
CA SER A 126 2.98 13.71 -21.16
C SER A 126 3.19 12.27 -20.73
N LEU A 127 4.39 11.97 -20.25
CA LEU A 127 4.71 10.75 -19.52
C LEU A 127 4.47 10.99 -18.03
N ASN A 128 3.67 10.12 -17.40
CA ASN A 128 3.28 10.22 -16.01
C ASN A 128 3.63 8.93 -15.26
N TYR A 129 3.90 9.02 -13.95
CA TYR A 129 3.83 7.88 -13.05
C TYR A 129 2.49 7.88 -12.31
N GLU A 130 2.12 6.72 -11.79
CA GLU A 130 0.98 6.56 -10.89
C GLU A 130 1.25 5.38 -9.96
N TRP A 131 1.00 5.56 -8.68
CA TRP A 131 1.00 4.48 -7.70
C TRP A 131 -0.35 4.43 -7.00
N GLY A 132 -0.69 3.25 -6.46
CA GLY A 132 -1.91 3.04 -5.67
C GLY A 132 -1.65 2.11 -4.50
N PHE A 133 -2.35 2.37 -3.41
CA PHE A 133 -2.32 1.59 -2.19
C PHE A 133 -3.72 1.46 -1.61
N GLY A 134 -4.11 0.26 -1.19
CA GLY A 134 -5.43 0.03 -0.60
C GLY A 134 -5.64 -1.39 -0.11
N ALA A 135 -6.91 -1.73 0.05
CA ALA A 135 -7.34 -3.06 0.48
C ALA A 135 -8.22 -3.72 -0.57
N SER A 136 -8.06 -5.02 -0.74
CA SER A 136 -8.85 -5.84 -1.63
C SER A 136 -9.64 -6.89 -0.86
N PHE A 137 -10.85 -7.16 -1.34
CA PHE A 137 -11.87 -7.99 -0.71
C PHE A 137 -12.43 -8.97 -1.75
N GLY A 138 -13.11 -10.03 -1.31
CA GLY A 138 -13.75 -10.99 -2.23
C GLY A 138 -12.83 -12.13 -2.64
N TRP A 139 -11.68 -12.27 -1.98
CA TRP A 139 -10.79 -13.40 -2.12
C TRP A 139 -11.41 -14.67 -1.51
N LYS A 140 -11.12 -15.82 -2.10
CA LYS A 140 -11.32 -17.14 -1.51
C LYS A 140 -9.97 -17.58 -0.92
N PRO A 141 -9.77 -17.46 0.39
CA PRO A 141 -8.50 -17.80 1.01
C PRO A 141 -8.27 -19.30 1.03
N TYR A 142 -7.03 -19.69 1.30
CA TYR A 142 -6.70 -21.06 1.67
C TYR A 142 -7.61 -21.57 2.77
N ASP A 143 -8.10 -22.77 2.61
CA ASP A 143 -8.85 -23.54 3.59
C ASP A 143 -8.53 -25.01 3.40
N TYR A 144 -8.15 -25.68 4.47
CA TYR A 144 -7.67 -27.06 4.41
C TYR A 144 -8.68 -28.04 3.78
N LEU A 145 -9.98 -27.81 3.98
CA LEU A 145 -11.05 -28.70 3.47
C LEU A 145 -11.59 -28.25 2.11
N SER A 146 -11.80 -26.95 1.93
CA SER A 146 -12.55 -26.43 0.77
C SER A 146 -11.68 -25.76 -0.31
N ASN A 147 -10.44 -25.36 0.02
CA ASN A 147 -9.52 -24.68 -0.89
C ASN A 147 -8.03 -24.95 -0.55
N PRO A 148 -7.63 -26.24 -0.48
CA PRO A 148 -6.31 -26.63 0.02
C PRO A 148 -5.15 -26.26 -0.91
N ASN A 149 -5.41 -26.04 -2.18
CA ASN A 149 -4.37 -25.75 -3.18
C ASN A 149 -3.96 -24.28 -3.19
N ASN A 150 -4.81 -23.37 -2.69
CA ASN A 150 -4.53 -21.93 -2.75
C ASN A 150 -3.43 -21.49 -1.79
N THR A 151 -2.18 -21.60 -2.22
CA THR A 151 -1.01 -21.13 -1.46
C THR A 151 -0.77 -19.61 -1.59
N VAL A 152 -1.55 -18.92 -2.43
CA VAL A 152 -1.36 -17.49 -2.71
C VAL A 152 -1.93 -16.60 -1.61
N MET A 153 -3.17 -16.89 -1.17
CA MET A 153 -3.91 -16.02 -0.25
C MET A 153 -4.48 -16.78 0.94
N GLY A 154 -3.99 -16.47 2.14
CA GLY A 154 -4.50 -17.00 3.40
C GLY A 154 -5.61 -16.17 4.04
N SER A 155 -5.97 -15.02 3.49
CA SER A 155 -6.95 -14.09 4.07
C SER A 155 -7.99 -13.59 3.08
N LYS A 156 -9.19 -13.22 3.60
CA LYS A 156 -10.29 -12.63 2.81
C LYS A 156 -10.04 -11.17 2.43
N VAL A 157 -9.17 -10.50 3.17
CA VAL A 157 -8.77 -9.09 2.95
C VAL A 157 -7.27 -9.06 2.75
N ASN A 158 -6.83 -8.47 1.65
CA ASN A 158 -5.41 -8.38 1.31
C ASN A 158 -5.06 -6.94 0.90
N ALA A 159 -3.83 -6.53 1.12
CA ALA A 159 -3.31 -5.28 0.61
C ALA A 159 -3.31 -5.31 -0.93
N TYR A 160 -3.57 -4.17 -1.53
CA TYR A 160 -3.41 -3.87 -2.93
C TYR A 160 -2.34 -2.81 -3.08
N LEU A 161 -1.33 -3.09 -3.87
CA LEU A 161 -0.25 -2.17 -4.23
C LEU A 161 -0.16 -2.11 -5.73
N SER A 162 0.03 -0.92 -6.29
CA SER A 162 0.29 -0.76 -7.72
C SER A 162 1.27 0.38 -7.97
N ALA A 163 2.12 0.22 -8.98
CA ALA A 163 3.01 1.27 -9.46
C ALA A 163 3.19 1.12 -10.98
N GLY A 164 3.15 2.23 -11.70
CA GLY A 164 3.25 2.19 -13.14
C GLY A 164 3.54 3.53 -13.79
N ILE A 165 3.72 3.48 -15.08
CA ILE A 165 3.91 4.64 -15.94
C ILE A 165 2.89 4.63 -17.07
N HIS A 166 2.49 5.81 -17.52
CA HIS A 166 1.56 5.94 -18.63
C HIS A 166 1.75 7.25 -19.39
N LEU A 167 1.40 7.21 -20.65
CA LEU A 167 1.19 8.38 -21.47
C LEU A 167 -0.20 8.93 -21.18
N ASN A 168 -0.28 10.22 -20.88
CA ASN A 168 -1.54 10.95 -20.77
C ASN A 168 -1.63 11.90 -21.97
N TRP A 169 -2.65 11.69 -22.79
CA TRP A 169 -2.93 12.51 -23.97
C TRP A 169 -4.21 13.32 -23.76
N ILE A 170 -4.09 14.64 -23.80
CA ILE A 170 -5.20 15.60 -23.74
C ILE A 170 -5.89 15.62 -25.10
N LEU A 171 -6.98 14.85 -25.25
CA LEU A 171 -7.75 14.78 -26.49
C LEU A 171 -8.59 16.04 -26.73
N SER A 172 -9.19 16.55 -25.64
CA SER A 172 -10.07 17.73 -25.68
C SER A 172 -10.00 18.49 -24.36
N PRO A 173 -10.64 19.64 -24.19
CA PRO A 173 -10.73 20.32 -22.89
C PRO A 173 -11.27 19.44 -21.77
N ARG A 174 -12.09 18.42 -22.08
CA ARG A 174 -12.74 17.58 -21.08
C ARG A 174 -12.20 16.15 -21.00
N PHE A 175 -11.57 15.62 -22.05
CA PHE A 175 -11.18 14.22 -22.12
C PHE A 175 -9.67 14.03 -22.23
N ASP A 176 -9.16 13.11 -21.42
CA ASP A 176 -7.79 12.57 -21.51
C ASP A 176 -7.83 11.08 -21.82
N LEU A 177 -6.90 10.62 -22.66
CA LEU A 177 -6.60 9.20 -22.89
C LEU A 177 -5.33 8.84 -22.13
N ASN A 178 -5.37 7.73 -21.39
CA ASN A 178 -4.23 7.20 -20.67
C ASN A 178 -3.87 5.82 -21.20
N ILE A 179 -2.61 5.60 -21.56
CA ILE A 179 -2.11 4.31 -22.06
C ILE A 179 -0.77 4.02 -21.39
N GLY A 180 -0.61 2.83 -20.81
CA GLY A 180 0.64 2.52 -20.13
C GLY A 180 0.72 1.11 -19.57
N ALA A 181 1.65 0.95 -18.63
CA ALA A 181 1.85 -0.31 -17.91
C ALA A 181 1.88 -0.07 -16.40
N THR A 182 1.43 -1.06 -15.65
CA THR A 182 1.41 -1.01 -14.18
C THR A 182 1.74 -2.39 -13.62
N ALA A 183 2.61 -2.43 -12.62
CA ALA A 183 2.85 -3.59 -11.78
C ALA A 183 1.83 -3.57 -10.63
N VAL A 184 1.29 -4.74 -10.28
CA VAL A 184 0.34 -4.89 -9.19
C VAL A 184 0.78 -6.02 -8.28
N HIS A 185 0.63 -5.80 -6.98
CA HIS A 185 0.92 -6.77 -5.93
C HIS A 185 -0.25 -6.89 -4.96
N PHE A 186 -0.61 -8.14 -4.66
CA PHE A 186 -1.56 -8.46 -3.60
C PHE A 186 -0.90 -9.35 -2.56
N SER A 187 -1.06 -9.02 -1.29
CA SER A 187 -0.60 -9.86 -0.17
C SER A 187 -1.33 -9.50 1.12
N ASN A 188 -1.27 -10.39 2.10
CA ASN A 188 -1.78 -10.09 3.44
C ASN A 188 -0.69 -9.60 4.42
N GLY A 189 0.53 -9.33 3.93
CA GLY A 189 1.63 -8.86 4.78
C GLY A 189 2.05 -9.87 5.84
N ASN A 190 1.95 -11.18 5.57
CA ASN A 190 2.24 -12.29 6.49
C ASN A 190 1.38 -12.28 7.78
N THR A 191 0.23 -11.62 7.75
CA THR A 191 -0.73 -11.66 8.87
C THR A 191 -1.46 -12.99 8.97
N ARG A 192 -1.49 -13.78 7.88
CA ARG A 192 -2.07 -15.12 7.83
C ARG A 192 -1.41 -15.97 6.74
N TYR A 193 -0.99 -17.19 7.11
CA TYR A 193 -0.45 -18.19 6.18
C TYR A 193 -1.59 -18.89 5.40
N PRO A 194 -1.38 -19.29 4.11
CA PRO A 194 -0.24 -18.96 3.28
C PRO A 194 -0.30 -17.52 2.72
N ASN A 195 0.84 -16.98 2.29
CA ASN A 195 0.92 -15.67 1.69
C ASN A 195 2.10 -15.59 0.71
N THR A 196 2.06 -16.37 -0.38
CA THR A 196 3.08 -16.22 -1.43
C THR A 196 2.86 -14.95 -2.27
N GLY A 197 1.66 -14.33 -2.12
CA GLY A 197 1.27 -13.13 -2.84
C GLY A 197 0.97 -13.37 -4.31
N LEU A 198 0.36 -12.38 -4.95
CA LEU A 198 0.06 -12.37 -6.38
C LEU A 198 0.68 -11.14 -7.01
N ASN A 199 1.50 -11.34 -8.04
CA ASN A 199 2.16 -10.26 -8.77
C ASN A 199 1.72 -10.29 -10.23
N THR A 200 1.37 -9.12 -10.79
CA THR A 200 1.07 -8.96 -12.21
C THR A 200 1.82 -7.78 -12.82
N ILE A 201 2.01 -7.82 -14.12
CA ILE A 201 2.35 -6.66 -14.94
C ILE A 201 1.23 -6.50 -15.96
N ASP A 202 0.60 -5.34 -15.97
CA ASP A 202 -0.61 -5.09 -16.73
C ASP A 202 -0.37 -3.96 -17.74
N PHE A 203 -0.80 -4.15 -18.99
CA PHE A 203 -1.08 -3.06 -19.91
C PHE A 203 -2.39 -2.41 -19.51
N LYS A 204 -2.42 -1.07 -19.48
CA LYS A 204 -3.62 -0.29 -19.12
C LYS A 204 -4.01 0.70 -20.21
N ILE A 205 -5.31 0.84 -20.40
CA ILE A 205 -5.92 1.89 -21.20
C ILE A 205 -7.11 2.47 -20.45
N GLY A 206 -7.23 3.79 -20.46
CA GLY A 206 -8.31 4.46 -19.75
C GLY A 206 -8.63 5.83 -20.30
N VAL A 207 -9.85 6.27 -20.05
CA VAL A 207 -10.33 7.62 -20.38
C VAL A 207 -10.71 8.33 -19.10
N ALA A 208 -10.30 9.59 -18.97
CA ALA A 208 -10.66 10.45 -17.85
C ALA A 208 -11.43 11.69 -18.34
N TYR A 209 -12.57 11.95 -17.73
CA TYR A 209 -13.34 13.17 -17.91
C TYR A 209 -12.94 14.20 -16.86
N ASN A 210 -12.63 15.43 -17.29
CA ASN A 210 -12.26 16.56 -16.44
C ASN A 210 -13.42 17.53 -16.37
N PHE A 211 -13.95 17.79 -15.17
CA PHE A 211 -15.18 18.56 -14.99
C PHE A 211 -14.98 20.06 -15.22
N ASN A 212 -13.91 20.64 -14.67
CA ASN A 212 -13.70 22.09 -14.60
C ASN A 212 -12.28 22.50 -15.06
N ARG A 213 -11.75 21.82 -16.10
CA ARG A 213 -10.41 22.11 -16.58
C ARG A 213 -10.37 23.37 -17.44
N ASP A 214 -9.54 24.34 -17.02
CA ASP A 214 -9.08 25.43 -17.87
C ASP A 214 -7.95 24.89 -18.77
N ILE A 215 -8.26 24.78 -20.07
CA ILE A 215 -7.34 24.19 -21.03
C ILE A 215 -6.13 25.08 -21.28
N ASP A 216 -6.31 26.37 -21.33
CA ASP A 216 -5.26 27.33 -21.64
C ASP A 216 -4.21 27.35 -20.51
N LYS A 217 -4.67 27.44 -19.26
CA LYS A 217 -3.79 27.30 -18.08
C LYS A 217 -3.11 25.93 -18.03
N THR A 218 -3.85 24.85 -18.37
CA THR A 218 -3.31 23.47 -18.36
C THR A 218 -2.21 23.23 -19.37
N LEU A 219 -2.27 23.90 -20.53
CA LEU A 219 -1.28 23.77 -21.60
C LEU A 219 -0.06 24.70 -21.43
N GLN A 220 -0.09 25.63 -20.47
CA GLN A 220 1.06 26.50 -20.19
C GLN A 220 2.28 25.68 -19.75
N PRO A 221 3.50 26.03 -20.24
CA PRO A 221 4.71 25.39 -19.80
C PRO A 221 4.96 25.62 -18.30
N LEU A 222 5.08 24.55 -17.52
CA LEU A 222 5.30 24.64 -16.06
C LEU A 222 6.57 25.41 -15.70
N GLN A 223 7.58 25.42 -16.57
CA GLN A 223 8.87 26.10 -16.37
C GLN A 223 8.74 27.63 -16.24
N GLN A 224 7.67 28.21 -16.75
CA GLN A 224 7.41 29.65 -16.68
C GLN A 224 6.88 30.13 -15.31
N ILE A 225 6.43 29.22 -14.46
CA ILE A 225 5.91 29.55 -13.13
C ILE A 225 7.08 29.76 -12.17
N PRO A 226 7.27 30.93 -11.52
CA PRO A 226 8.35 31.14 -10.56
C PRO A 226 8.10 30.26 -9.31
N VAL A 227 9.16 29.59 -8.85
CA VAL A 227 9.12 28.77 -7.62
C VAL A 227 10.00 29.46 -6.58
N PRO A 228 9.46 29.83 -5.42
CA PRO A 228 10.24 30.40 -4.32
C PRO A 228 11.36 29.45 -3.88
N ALA A 229 12.46 30.00 -3.35
CA ALA A 229 13.49 29.19 -2.72
C ALA A 229 12.89 28.44 -1.52
N PHE A 230 13.18 27.16 -1.43
CA PHE A 230 12.71 26.35 -0.30
C PHE A 230 13.58 26.64 0.93
N PRO A 231 13.00 27.04 2.08
CA PRO A 231 13.75 27.19 3.31
C PRO A 231 14.13 25.80 3.86
N ARG A 232 15.41 25.43 3.72
CA ARG A 232 15.93 24.18 4.25
C ARG A 232 15.83 24.17 5.77
N HIS A 233 15.34 23.09 6.36
CA HIS A 233 15.14 22.98 7.81
C HIS A 233 15.11 21.53 8.27
N VAL A 234 15.22 21.31 9.57
CA VAL A 234 15.00 20.01 10.20
C VAL A 234 13.56 19.96 10.69
N SER A 235 12.87 18.86 10.42
CA SER A 235 11.58 18.48 11.01
C SER A 235 11.74 17.23 11.87
N TYR A 236 10.82 17.02 12.79
CA TYR A 236 10.84 15.87 13.69
C TYR A 236 9.55 15.09 13.52
N ASP A 237 9.67 13.81 13.17
CA ASP A 237 8.55 12.92 13.04
C ASP A 237 8.52 11.93 14.21
N LEU A 238 7.39 11.83 14.91
CA LEU A 238 7.12 10.79 15.88
C LEU A 238 6.00 9.89 15.36
N MET A 239 6.29 8.63 15.18
CA MET A 239 5.32 7.62 14.74
C MET A 239 5.11 6.62 15.86
N LEU A 240 3.85 6.34 16.18
CA LEU A 240 3.44 5.24 17.05
C LEU A 240 2.72 4.22 16.20
N PHE A 241 3.03 2.94 16.36
CA PHE A 241 2.38 1.89 15.58
C PHE A 241 2.02 0.69 16.43
N GLY A 242 1.00 -0.03 15.96
CA GLY A 242 0.57 -1.29 16.53
C GLY A 242 0.13 -2.24 15.43
N SER A 243 0.32 -3.54 15.64
CA SER A 243 -0.06 -4.59 14.71
C SER A 243 -0.25 -5.91 15.46
N TRP A 244 -0.62 -6.95 14.74
CA TRP A 244 -0.59 -8.32 15.21
C TRP A 244 -0.10 -9.25 14.11
N ARG A 245 0.54 -10.34 14.52
CA ARG A 245 0.97 -11.38 13.58
C ARG A 245 0.77 -12.78 14.14
N ARG A 246 0.77 -13.75 13.25
CA ARG A 246 0.93 -15.17 13.57
C ARG A 246 2.36 -15.57 13.23
N LYS A 247 2.92 -16.50 13.98
CA LYS A 247 4.28 -17.00 13.78
C LYS A 247 4.25 -18.51 13.57
N ALA A 248 5.15 -19.01 12.74
CA ALA A 248 5.55 -20.40 12.72
C ALA A 248 6.91 -20.54 13.42
N VAL A 249 7.09 -21.65 14.15
CA VAL A 249 8.33 -22.00 14.83
C VAL A 249 8.96 -23.17 14.08
N ASP A 250 10.26 -23.10 13.84
CA ASP A 250 11.02 -24.19 13.21
C ASP A 250 11.14 -25.36 14.17
N VAL A 251 10.83 -26.55 13.67
CA VAL A 251 10.96 -27.83 14.39
C VAL A 251 11.68 -28.83 13.49
N PRO A 252 12.31 -29.89 14.02
CA PRO A 252 12.84 -30.97 13.21
C PRO A 252 11.75 -31.54 12.29
N GLY A 253 11.92 -31.37 10.98
CA GLY A 253 10.95 -31.83 9.96
C GLY A 253 10.03 -30.75 9.36
N GLY A 254 10.12 -29.47 9.76
CA GLY A 254 9.35 -28.39 9.16
C GLY A 254 9.04 -27.22 10.09
N GLN A 255 7.95 -26.52 9.76
CA GLN A 255 7.47 -25.37 10.54
C GLN A 255 6.09 -25.70 11.15
N VAL A 256 5.92 -25.38 12.43
CA VAL A 256 4.64 -25.54 13.14
C VAL A 256 4.10 -24.14 13.48
N PRO A 257 2.84 -23.82 13.14
CA PRO A 257 2.23 -22.55 13.49
C PRO A 257 2.04 -22.47 15.01
N ALA A 258 2.59 -21.42 15.61
CA ALA A 258 2.33 -21.12 17.02
C ALA A 258 0.86 -20.68 17.21
N PRO A 259 0.20 -21.10 18.30
CA PRO A 259 -1.20 -20.79 18.55
C PRO A 259 -1.40 -19.30 18.79
N GLY A 260 -2.54 -18.76 18.33
CA GLY A 260 -2.95 -17.40 18.64
C GLY A 260 -2.42 -16.31 17.73
N LYS A 261 -2.61 -15.07 18.20
CA LYS A 261 -2.14 -13.83 17.57
C LYS A 261 -1.26 -13.10 18.56
N TYR A 262 -0.13 -12.63 18.10
CA TYR A 262 0.88 -11.94 18.90
C TYR A 262 0.87 -10.45 18.58
N GLY A 263 0.72 -9.62 19.62
CA GLY A 263 0.73 -8.18 19.47
C GLY A 263 2.14 -7.66 19.16
N VAL A 264 2.21 -6.66 18.29
CA VAL A 264 3.42 -5.88 18.00
C VAL A 264 3.09 -4.42 18.22
N ALA A 265 3.92 -3.68 18.94
CA ALA A 265 3.78 -2.25 19.13
C ALA A 265 5.15 -1.58 19.10
N GLY A 266 5.20 -0.31 18.75
CA GLY A 266 6.46 0.38 18.72
C GLY A 266 6.33 1.87 18.42
N PHE A 267 7.49 2.50 18.37
CA PHE A 267 7.64 3.89 17.99
C PHE A 267 8.82 4.09 17.06
N CYS A 268 8.76 5.16 16.26
CA CYS A 268 9.90 5.67 15.50
C CYS A 268 10.00 7.17 15.76
N PHE A 269 11.17 7.65 16.14
CA PHE A 269 11.48 9.06 16.26
C PHE A 269 12.55 9.44 15.24
N ALA A 270 12.19 10.31 14.30
CA ALA A 270 13.03 10.61 13.15
C ALA A 270 13.23 12.13 12.97
N PRO A 271 14.41 12.68 13.29
CA PRO A 271 14.84 13.96 12.77
C PRO A 271 15.12 13.85 11.27
N MET A 272 14.42 14.67 10.46
CA MET A 272 14.47 14.67 9.01
C MET A 272 14.94 16.01 8.49
N TYR A 273 16.00 16.04 7.68
CA TYR A 273 16.44 17.23 6.97
C TYR A 273 15.69 17.38 5.65
N ASN A 274 15.00 18.49 5.49
CA ASN A 274 14.22 18.84 4.31
C ASN A 274 15.12 19.59 3.31
N PHE A 275 15.53 18.92 2.24
CA PHE A 275 16.42 19.50 1.20
C PHE A 275 15.67 20.44 0.26
N GLY A 276 14.38 20.21 0.09
CA GLY A 276 13.52 20.92 -0.84
C GLY A 276 12.07 20.49 -0.69
N TYR A 277 11.24 20.88 -1.62
CA TYR A 277 9.81 20.58 -1.61
C TYR A 277 9.47 19.08 -1.68
N LYS A 278 10.33 18.26 -2.29
CA LYS A 278 10.02 16.87 -2.63
C LYS A 278 10.80 15.83 -1.85
N PHE A 279 11.94 16.17 -1.29
CA PHE A 279 12.83 15.19 -0.69
C PHE A 279 13.28 15.62 0.69
N ARG A 280 13.23 14.67 1.60
CA ARG A 280 13.84 14.77 2.92
C ARG A 280 14.52 13.47 3.29
N ALA A 281 15.58 13.55 4.08
CA ALA A 281 16.28 12.38 4.59
C ALA A 281 16.72 12.62 6.02
N GLY A 282 16.94 11.55 6.76
CA GLY A 282 17.33 11.62 8.14
C GLY A 282 17.67 10.28 8.73
N VAL A 283 17.71 10.25 10.04
CA VAL A 283 17.92 9.05 10.84
C VAL A 283 16.72 8.83 11.75
N SER A 284 16.49 7.59 12.18
CA SER A 284 15.39 7.27 13.08
C SER A 284 15.88 6.37 14.21
N LEU A 285 15.38 6.59 15.40
CA LEU A 285 15.43 5.67 16.52
C LEU A 285 14.12 4.87 16.53
N ASP A 286 14.22 3.54 16.40
CA ASP A 286 13.09 2.65 16.20
C ASP A 286 12.97 1.67 17.37
N GLY A 287 11.96 1.84 18.24
CA GLY A 287 11.67 0.92 19.34
C GLY A 287 10.55 -0.05 18.98
N VAL A 288 10.74 -1.34 19.21
CA VAL A 288 9.75 -2.38 18.89
C VAL A 288 9.59 -3.34 20.05
N TYR A 289 8.36 -3.58 20.43
CA TYR A 289 7.92 -4.73 21.20
C TYR A 289 7.23 -5.71 20.27
N ASP A 290 7.65 -6.97 20.29
CA ASP A 290 7.09 -8.04 19.48
C ASP A 290 6.85 -9.28 20.35
N ALA A 291 5.59 -9.52 20.71
CA ALA A 291 5.20 -10.66 21.53
C ALA A 291 5.49 -12.02 20.89
N SER A 292 5.69 -12.06 19.55
CA SER A 292 6.04 -13.30 18.84
C SER A 292 7.53 -13.57 18.76
N ALA A 293 8.38 -12.60 19.15
CA ALA A 293 9.81 -12.74 19.02
C ALA A 293 10.34 -13.82 19.96
N ASN A 294 11.20 -14.69 19.42
CA ASN A 294 11.88 -15.75 20.17
C ASN A 294 10.95 -16.77 20.87
N ILE A 295 9.71 -16.94 20.39
CA ILE A 295 8.84 -18.03 20.83
C ILE A 295 9.49 -19.36 20.43
N TYR A 296 9.44 -20.34 21.30
CA TYR A 296 10.02 -21.66 21.12
C TYR A 296 9.06 -22.78 21.52
N THR A 297 9.26 -23.96 20.97
CA THR A 297 8.56 -25.18 21.41
C THR A 297 9.25 -25.76 22.65
N LYS A 298 8.48 -26.11 23.68
CA LYS A 298 8.99 -26.69 24.93
C LYS A 298 9.39 -28.15 24.75
N ASP A 299 8.57 -28.91 24.03
CA ASP A 299 8.89 -30.30 23.70
C ASP A 299 8.01 -30.77 22.53
N TYR A 300 8.64 -31.23 21.45
CA TYR A 300 7.90 -31.72 20.28
C TYR A 300 7.24 -33.09 20.55
N ALA A 301 7.77 -33.86 21.50
CA ALA A 301 7.24 -35.16 21.89
C ALA A 301 5.93 -35.08 22.67
N THR A 302 5.68 -33.99 23.42
CA THR A 302 4.44 -33.80 24.19
C THR A 302 3.23 -33.43 23.33
N GLN A 303 3.42 -33.03 22.09
CA GLN A 303 2.28 -32.84 21.15
C GLN A 303 1.62 -34.15 20.74
N LEU A 304 2.33 -35.26 20.79
CA LEU A 304 1.80 -36.61 20.49
C LEU A 304 0.99 -37.20 21.65
N ASP A 305 1.13 -36.69 22.87
CA ASP A 305 0.52 -37.21 24.09
C ASP A 305 -0.70 -36.40 24.59
N GLY A 306 -1.32 -35.55 23.75
CA GLY A 306 -2.59 -34.88 24.09
C GLY A 306 -2.47 -33.62 24.94
N ALA A 307 -1.29 -33.02 25.05
CA ALA A 307 -1.11 -31.68 25.62
C ALA A 307 -1.82 -30.60 24.76
N SER A 308 -2.38 -29.60 25.41
CA SER A 308 -3.01 -28.48 24.67
C SER A 308 -1.96 -27.74 23.81
N GLU A 309 -2.35 -27.24 22.62
CA GLU A 309 -1.46 -26.48 21.74
C GLU A 309 -0.75 -25.32 22.45
N GLU A 310 -1.39 -24.71 23.47
CA GLU A 310 -0.83 -23.59 24.24
C GLU A 310 0.27 -24.06 25.22
N GLU A 311 0.22 -25.28 25.73
CA GLU A 311 1.22 -25.83 26.65
C GLU A 311 2.53 -26.24 25.96
N ALA A 312 2.45 -26.52 24.65
CA ALA A 312 3.60 -26.91 23.85
C ALA A 312 4.55 -25.75 23.51
N PHE A 313 4.09 -24.50 23.64
CA PHE A 313 4.89 -23.32 23.30
C PHE A 313 5.32 -22.54 24.56
N GLY A 314 6.56 -22.05 24.53
CA GLY A 314 7.14 -21.20 25.55
C GLY A 314 7.20 -19.74 25.14
N THR A 315 6.77 -18.83 26.03
CA THR A 315 6.94 -17.39 25.86
C THR A 315 8.24 -16.94 26.51
N PRO A 316 9.14 -16.29 25.77
CA PRO A 316 10.40 -15.82 26.32
C PRO A 316 10.20 -14.62 27.25
N PRO A 317 11.17 -14.26 28.11
CA PRO A 317 11.11 -13.08 28.95
C PRO A 317 11.06 -11.80 28.10
N LEU A 318 10.43 -10.74 28.63
CA LEU A 318 10.18 -9.46 27.92
C LEU A 318 11.43 -8.90 27.24
N ARG A 319 12.60 -9.00 27.86
CA ARG A 319 13.87 -8.53 27.26
C ARG A 319 14.21 -9.17 25.92
N LYS A 320 13.70 -10.39 25.63
CA LYS A 320 13.84 -11.09 24.35
C LYS A 320 12.78 -10.72 23.33
N GLN A 321 11.82 -9.90 23.73
CA GLN A 321 10.72 -9.40 22.89
C GLN A 321 10.87 -7.91 22.57
N LEU A 322 11.88 -7.23 23.15
CA LEU A 322 12.15 -5.82 22.94
C LEU A 322 13.39 -5.63 22.06
N SER A 323 13.31 -4.67 21.16
CA SER A 323 14.46 -4.20 20.37
C SER A 323 14.45 -2.68 20.25
N LEU A 324 15.66 -2.11 20.16
CA LEU A 324 15.89 -0.73 19.79
C LEU A 324 16.86 -0.72 18.61
N GLY A 325 16.44 -0.10 17.52
CA GLY A 325 17.20 0.00 16.30
C GLY A 325 17.47 1.44 15.89
N VAL A 326 18.40 1.59 14.97
CA VAL A 326 18.67 2.84 14.28
C VAL A 326 18.54 2.61 12.79
N SER A 327 17.88 3.53 12.07
CA SER A 327 17.73 3.44 10.64
C SER A 327 18.02 4.76 9.93
N ALA A 328 18.55 4.67 8.71
CA ALA A 328 18.56 5.76 7.75
C ALA A 328 17.21 5.82 7.03
N ARG A 329 16.71 7.01 6.82
CA ARG A 329 15.41 7.25 6.18
C ARG A 329 15.56 8.19 4.99
N GLY A 330 14.86 7.87 3.91
CA GLY A 330 14.69 8.74 2.75
C GLY A 330 13.22 8.83 2.41
N GLU A 331 12.73 10.03 2.15
CA GLU A 331 11.30 10.25 1.89
C GLU A 331 11.09 11.14 0.67
N TRP A 332 10.13 10.73 -0.15
CA TRP A 332 9.62 11.50 -1.26
C TRP A 332 8.27 12.10 -0.87
N VAL A 333 8.28 13.42 -0.70
CA VAL A 333 7.13 14.23 -0.27
C VAL A 333 6.31 14.63 -1.51
N MET A 334 5.02 14.38 -1.44
CA MET A 334 4.03 14.73 -2.44
C MET A 334 2.83 15.40 -1.75
N PRO A 335 1.95 16.08 -2.47
CA PRO A 335 0.71 16.56 -1.86
C PRO A 335 -0.08 15.41 -1.24
N TYR A 336 -0.43 15.53 0.04
CA TYR A 336 -1.21 14.57 0.85
C TYR A 336 -0.52 13.22 1.13
N PHE A 337 0.59 12.90 0.48
CA PHE A 337 1.25 11.61 0.62
C PHE A 337 2.77 11.78 0.71
N THR A 338 3.39 10.96 1.53
CA THR A 338 4.86 10.84 1.57
C THR A 338 5.21 9.36 1.50
N VAL A 339 6.01 8.98 0.51
CA VAL A 339 6.56 7.62 0.39
C VAL A 339 7.95 7.61 1.00
N GLY A 340 8.15 6.74 1.98
CA GLY A 340 9.42 6.58 2.69
C GLY A 340 10.04 5.21 2.48
N ILE A 341 11.36 5.20 2.38
CA ILE A 341 12.18 4.00 2.49
C ILE A 341 13.16 4.15 3.65
N GLY A 342 13.49 3.04 4.28
CA GLY A 342 14.46 3.04 5.36
C GLY A 342 15.25 1.74 5.41
N PHE A 343 16.48 1.84 5.89
CA PHE A 343 17.37 0.71 6.15
C PHE A 343 17.94 0.86 7.55
N GLY A 344 17.80 -0.15 8.38
CA GLY A 344 18.22 -0.10 9.76
C GLY A 344 18.73 -1.41 10.32
N ALA A 345 19.27 -1.32 11.53
CA ALA A 345 19.69 -2.46 12.31
C ALA A 345 19.26 -2.29 13.78
N ASN A 346 18.86 -3.39 14.39
CA ASN A 346 18.63 -3.42 15.82
C ASN A 346 19.98 -3.41 16.55
N ILE A 347 20.22 -2.38 17.36
CA ILE A 347 21.47 -2.19 18.12
C ILE A 347 21.36 -2.75 19.55
N LEU A 348 20.14 -2.71 20.13
CA LEU A 348 19.83 -3.34 21.41
C LEU A 348 18.70 -4.34 21.19
N HIS A 349 18.95 -5.61 21.47
CA HIS A 349 18.00 -6.72 21.26
C HIS A 349 18.33 -7.93 22.13
N GLY A 350 17.32 -8.77 22.37
CA GLY A 350 17.47 -10.01 23.13
C GLY A 350 18.00 -11.22 22.33
N GLY A 351 18.55 -10.99 21.12
CA GLY A 351 19.04 -12.05 20.23
C GLY A 351 17.91 -12.69 19.39
N GLY A 352 18.27 -13.77 18.65
CA GLY A 352 17.33 -14.53 17.84
C GLY A 352 16.62 -13.69 16.76
N ASP A 353 15.31 -13.78 16.71
CA ASP A 353 14.46 -13.08 15.72
C ASP A 353 14.64 -11.55 15.65
N LEU A 354 15.17 -10.94 16.71
CA LEU A 354 15.40 -9.51 16.79
C LEU A 354 16.80 -9.08 16.34
N GLN A 355 17.70 -10.04 16.13
CA GLN A 355 19.05 -9.79 15.63
C GLN A 355 19.02 -9.72 14.10
N SER A 356 18.58 -8.60 13.56
CA SER A 356 18.46 -8.46 12.10
C SER A 356 18.66 -7.04 11.62
N PHE A 357 19.08 -6.91 10.37
CA PHE A 357 18.83 -5.73 9.55
C PHE A 357 17.36 -5.72 9.16
N TYR A 358 16.83 -4.54 8.93
CA TYR A 358 15.47 -4.38 8.48
C TYR A 358 15.35 -3.29 7.42
N GLN A 359 14.39 -3.48 6.54
CA GLN A 359 14.03 -2.52 5.50
C GLN A 359 12.63 -2.03 5.81
N ILE A 360 12.39 -0.75 5.60
CA ILE A 360 11.09 -0.14 5.84
C ILE A 360 10.62 0.46 4.53
N LEU A 361 9.41 0.08 4.14
CA LEU A 361 8.64 0.78 3.14
C LEU A 361 7.45 1.42 3.84
N ALA A 362 7.28 2.71 3.70
CA ALA A 362 6.26 3.46 4.41
C ALA A 362 5.49 4.40 3.50
N LEU A 363 4.20 4.52 3.76
CA LEU A 363 3.32 5.54 3.20
C LEU A 363 2.78 6.36 4.36
N LYS A 364 3.00 7.66 4.33
CA LYS A 364 2.36 8.64 5.21
C LYS A 364 1.25 9.32 4.43
N ILE A 365 0.10 9.48 5.07
CA ILE A 365 -1.07 10.17 4.52
C ILE A 365 -1.33 11.36 5.44
N ASP A 366 -1.13 12.57 4.94
CA ASP A 366 -1.28 13.79 5.72
C ASP A 366 -2.75 14.00 6.06
N MET A 367 -3.07 14.04 7.35
CA MET A 367 -4.41 14.27 7.87
C MET A 367 -4.61 15.74 8.22
N THR A 368 -3.59 16.36 8.79
CA THR A 368 -3.51 17.80 9.09
C THR A 368 -2.10 18.31 8.76
N ARG A 369 -1.79 19.55 9.10
CA ARG A 369 -0.42 20.08 8.92
C ARG A 369 0.61 19.36 9.79
N ASP A 370 0.20 18.85 10.96
CA ASP A 370 1.10 18.29 11.97
C ASP A 370 0.83 16.82 12.28
N THR A 371 -0.18 16.21 11.63
CA THR A 371 -0.54 14.80 11.87
C THR A 371 -0.68 14.03 10.57
N PHE A 372 -0.21 12.79 10.58
CA PHE A 372 -0.32 11.87 9.46
C PHE A 372 -0.69 10.48 9.92
N LEU A 373 -1.39 9.73 9.07
CA LEU A 373 -1.54 8.29 9.19
C LEU A 373 -0.33 7.61 8.57
N HIS A 374 0.30 6.70 9.30
CA HIS A 374 1.45 5.93 8.82
C HIS A 374 1.03 4.49 8.54
N VAL A 375 1.27 4.03 7.33
CA VAL A 375 1.17 2.63 6.95
C VAL A 375 2.55 2.17 6.52
N GLY A 376 3.15 1.28 7.29
CA GLY A 376 4.50 0.80 7.04
C GLY A 376 4.57 -0.71 7.01
N TYR A 377 5.48 -1.22 6.21
CA TYR A 377 5.86 -2.62 6.18
C TYR A 377 7.34 -2.75 6.51
N ASN A 378 7.64 -3.57 7.51
CA ASN A 378 9.01 -3.87 7.92
C ASN A 378 9.37 -5.23 7.33
N LEU A 379 10.25 -5.20 6.33
CA LEU A 379 10.83 -6.40 5.74
C LEU A 379 12.01 -6.81 6.62
N LYS A 380 11.94 -8.01 7.18
CA LYS A 380 13.07 -8.68 7.83
C LYS A 380 13.49 -9.84 6.94
N ASP A 381 14.78 -10.03 6.83
CA ASP A 381 15.36 -11.23 6.22
C ASP A 381 15.11 -12.47 7.09
#